data_9a817e6d0ae86ba352627eeef7957fc5
#
_entry.id   9a817e6d0ae86ba352627eeef7957fc5
#
_cell.length_a   1.000
_cell.length_b   1.000
_cell.length_c   1.000
_cell.angle_alpha   90.00
_cell.angle_beta   90.00
_cell.angle_gamma   90.00
#
_symmetry.space_group_name_H-M   'P 1'
#
loop_
_entity.id
_entity.type
_entity.pdbx_description
1 polymer ?
#
loop_
_entity_poly.entity_id
_entity_poly.type
_entity_poly.pdbx_seq_one_letter_code
_entity_poly.pdbx_strand_id
1 'polypeptide(L)'
;MLRSAATFPLLRVFTLTLVVLGCGCAGTGPGTGAPVHYRFFDPPDSNDIWTPTIRGWQSRERALTDTELLRPTEASLGARVSEGGGATIGSGGTHGDLRAEYFAFRAERKRALARDVAAWIQSEARHHYIPNGPIARWATLEETLANNGASCNGLELLPNRFLLDAGFRPDEVYRAIVMRPSDGQHHMVTLWFENPDDPWVIDPTGAMTTGMPHLSEVAGWVPVKVFSEYVEYTVHPDTVAPGSLAIRQAR
;
A
#
# COMPACT_ATOMS: atom_id res chain seq x y z
N MET A 1 -11.75 -13.49 -74.38
CA MET A 1 -11.94 -12.18 -74.98
C MET A 1 -12.75 -11.32 -74.05
N LEU A 2 -12.37 -10.11 -73.86
CA LEU A 2 -12.85 -8.93 -73.18
C LEU A 2 -12.09 -8.61 -71.89
N ARG A 3 -11.19 -7.64 -72.05
CA ARG A 3 -10.50 -6.89 -70.98
C ARG A 3 -11.49 -5.86 -70.43
N SER A 4 -11.61 -5.77 -69.10
CA SER A 4 -12.27 -4.66 -68.43
C SER A 4 -11.21 -3.83 -67.67
N ALA A 5 -11.16 -2.55 -68.03
CA ALA A 5 -10.26 -1.56 -67.51
C ALA A 5 -10.80 -1.04 -66.14
N ALA A 6 -10.00 -1.08 -65.14
CA ALA A 6 -10.31 -0.48 -63.83
C ALA A 6 -9.80 0.96 -63.81
N THR A 7 -10.74 1.89 -63.66
CA THR A 7 -10.50 3.32 -63.50
C THR A 7 -10.23 3.67 -62.08
N PHE A 8 -9.07 4.27 -61.77
CA PHE A 8 -8.72 4.80 -60.44
C PHE A 8 -9.32 6.20 -60.27
N PRO A 9 -9.99 6.49 -59.14
CA PRO A 9 -10.35 7.87 -58.82
C PRO A 9 -9.24 8.59 -58.08
N LEU A 10 -8.99 9.83 -58.47
CA LEU A 10 -8.08 10.82 -57.93
C LEU A 10 -8.35 11.10 -56.44
N LEU A 11 -7.31 10.94 -55.64
CA LEU A 11 -7.26 11.32 -54.23
C LEU A 11 -7.15 12.85 -54.12
N ARG A 12 -8.22 13.52 -53.71
CA ARG A 12 -8.21 14.94 -53.34
C ARG A 12 -7.64 15.07 -51.93
N VAL A 13 -6.46 15.66 -51.84
CA VAL A 13 -5.84 16.09 -50.58
C VAL A 13 -6.58 17.32 -50.07
N PHE A 14 -7.36 17.15 -49.00
CA PHE A 14 -7.91 18.27 -48.23
C PHE A 14 -6.91 18.69 -47.17
N THR A 15 -6.29 19.85 -47.37
CA THR A 15 -5.44 20.50 -46.38
C THR A 15 -6.35 21.14 -45.33
N LEU A 16 -6.46 20.50 -44.15
CA LEU A 16 -7.21 21.04 -43.04
C LEU A 16 -6.29 21.97 -42.25
N THR A 17 -6.49 23.28 -42.38
CA THR A 17 -5.80 24.31 -41.58
C THR A 17 -6.43 24.32 -40.18
N LEU A 18 -5.72 23.79 -39.19
CA LEU A 18 -6.15 23.80 -37.80
C LEU A 18 -5.82 25.17 -37.18
N VAL A 19 -6.85 26.03 -37.06
CA VAL A 19 -6.75 27.27 -36.25
C VAL A 19 -6.86 26.90 -34.79
N VAL A 20 -5.74 26.90 -34.06
CA VAL A 20 -5.70 26.75 -32.61
C VAL A 20 -6.10 28.09 -31.99
N LEU A 21 -7.38 28.24 -31.66
CA LEU A 21 -7.84 29.28 -30.75
C LEU A 21 -7.43 28.85 -29.33
N GLY A 22 -6.37 29.46 -28.79
CA GLY A 22 -5.94 29.33 -27.41
C GLY A 22 -6.98 29.92 -26.46
N CYS A 23 -7.95 29.10 -26.03
CA CYS A 23 -8.78 29.40 -24.88
C CYS A 23 -7.96 29.07 -23.61
N GLY A 24 -7.32 30.09 -23.03
CA GLY A 24 -6.69 29.97 -21.72
C GLY A 24 -7.74 29.71 -20.64
N CYS A 25 -8.08 28.44 -20.41
CA CYS A 25 -8.73 28.04 -19.17
C CYS A 25 -7.66 28.12 -18.08
N ALA A 26 -7.72 29.19 -17.28
CA ALA A 26 -7.10 29.18 -15.96
C ALA A 26 -7.74 28.03 -15.17
N GLY A 27 -7.11 26.86 -15.24
CA GLY A 27 -7.44 25.74 -14.38
C GLY A 27 -7.20 26.16 -12.94
N THR A 28 -8.26 26.35 -12.18
CA THR A 28 -8.17 26.33 -10.71
C THR A 28 -7.59 24.98 -10.36
N GLY A 29 -6.30 24.94 -10.05
CA GLY A 29 -5.63 23.75 -9.55
C GLY A 29 -6.37 23.22 -8.32
N PRO A 30 -6.30 21.90 -8.04
CA PRO A 30 -6.89 21.33 -6.84
C PRO A 30 -6.38 22.12 -5.65
N GLY A 31 -7.32 22.54 -4.79
CA GLY A 31 -7.04 23.40 -3.64
C GLY A 31 -5.87 22.82 -2.84
N THR A 32 -4.86 23.65 -2.61
CA THR A 32 -3.78 23.39 -1.69
C THR A 32 -4.33 23.45 -0.26
N GLY A 33 -5.16 22.48 0.11
CA GLY A 33 -5.44 22.21 1.50
C GLY A 33 -4.13 21.78 2.16
N ALA A 34 -3.83 22.30 3.33
CA ALA A 34 -2.70 21.82 4.13
C ALA A 34 -2.78 20.29 4.26
N PRO A 35 -1.64 19.58 4.23
CA PRO A 35 -1.65 18.13 4.39
C PRO A 35 -2.38 17.77 5.68
N VAL A 36 -3.33 16.84 5.59
CA VAL A 36 -4.04 16.34 6.76
C VAL A 36 -3.10 15.40 7.51
N HIS A 37 -2.79 15.75 8.75
CA HIS A 37 -2.05 14.86 9.65
C HIS A 37 -3.03 13.96 10.39
N TYR A 38 -2.59 12.75 10.76
CA TYR A 38 -3.40 11.76 11.45
C TYR A 38 -2.73 11.32 12.74
N ARG A 39 -3.52 11.10 13.78
CA ARG A 39 -3.13 10.31 14.96
C ARG A 39 -3.57 8.87 14.71
N PHE A 40 -2.62 8.01 14.48
CA PHE A 40 -2.88 6.62 14.05
C PHE A 40 -3.14 5.66 15.19
N PHE A 41 -2.72 5.98 16.41
CA PHE A 41 -2.65 5.02 17.51
C PHE A 41 -3.50 5.43 18.70
N ASP A 42 -4.69 6.00 18.45
CA ASP A 42 -5.65 6.29 19.51
C ASP A 42 -6.40 4.99 19.91
N PRO A 43 -6.77 4.81 21.18
CA PRO A 43 -7.57 3.67 21.62
C PRO A 43 -8.87 3.56 20.82
N PRO A 44 -9.40 2.33 20.59
CA PRO A 44 -10.69 2.16 19.91
C PRO A 44 -11.83 2.85 20.66
N ASP A 45 -12.72 3.50 19.93
CA ASP A 45 -13.94 4.07 20.48
C ASP A 45 -14.87 2.97 21.02
N SER A 46 -15.61 3.26 22.09
CA SER A 46 -16.48 2.27 22.75
C SER A 46 -17.59 1.69 21.86
N ASN A 47 -17.99 2.44 20.83
CA ASN A 47 -19.05 2.06 19.86
C ASN A 47 -18.50 1.84 18.45
N ASP A 48 -17.24 1.50 18.33
CA ASP A 48 -16.60 1.28 17.05
C ASP A 48 -17.20 0.07 16.31
N ILE A 49 -17.70 0.31 15.11
CA ILE A 49 -18.37 -0.72 14.28
C ILE A 49 -17.42 -1.80 13.75
N TRP A 50 -16.11 -1.51 13.69
CA TRP A 50 -15.09 -2.42 13.16
C TRP A 50 -14.53 -3.35 14.21
N THR A 51 -14.52 -2.92 15.46
CA THR A 51 -13.93 -3.67 16.59
C THR A 51 -14.41 -5.13 16.66
N PRO A 52 -15.71 -5.46 16.55
CA PRO A 52 -16.15 -6.86 16.57
C PRO A 52 -15.56 -7.71 15.42
N THR A 53 -15.51 -7.14 14.23
CA THR A 53 -14.97 -7.82 13.04
C THR A 53 -13.46 -8.02 13.14
N ILE A 54 -12.73 -6.99 13.57
CA ILE A 54 -11.28 -7.05 13.80
C ILE A 54 -10.96 -8.14 14.84
N ARG A 55 -11.59 -8.12 16.00
CA ARG A 55 -11.38 -9.10 17.08
C ARG A 55 -11.75 -10.53 16.65
N GLY A 56 -12.83 -10.67 15.89
CA GLY A 56 -13.21 -11.96 15.31
C GLY A 56 -12.15 -12.51 14.36
N TRP A 57 -11.56 -11.67 13.50
CA TRP A 57 -10.45 -12.05 12.65
C TRP A 57 -9.19 -12.36 13.49
N GLN A 58 -8.77 -11.49 14.39
CA GLN A 58 -7.61 -11.67 15.27
C GLN A 58 -7.66 -13.01 16.02
N SER A 59 -8.82 -13.39 16.54
CA SER A 59 -8.98 -14.66 17.26
C SER A 59 -8.72 -15.86 16.36
N ARG A 60 -9.20 -15.84 15.11
CA ARG A 60 -9.00 -16.95 14.17
C ARG A 60 -7.57 -17.00 13.64
N GLU A 61 -6.98 -15.85 13.32
CA GLU A 61 -5.60 -15.76 12.81
C GLU A 61 -4.62 -16.33 13.84
N ARG A 62 -4.72 -15.91 15.11
CA ARG A 62 -3.87 -16.44 16.19
C ARG A 62 -4.04 -17.94 16.43
N ALA A 63 -5.27 -18.44 16.39
CA ALA A 63 -5.51 -19.87 16.57
C ALA A 63 -4.83 -20.73 15.49
N LEU A 64 -4.69 -20.22 14.27
CA LEU A 64 -3.97 -20.89 13.19
C LEU A 64 -2.46 -20.80 13.37
N THR A 65 -1.93 -19.64 13.74
CA THR A 65 -0.51 -19.43 14.03
C THR A 65 -0.04 -20.33 15.18
N ASP A 66 -0.81 -20.44 16.26
CA ASP A 66 -0.50 -21.33 17.39
C ASP A 66 -0.48 -22.82 16.96
N THR A 67 -1.37 -23.20 16.03
CA THR A 67 -1.42 -24.56 15.49
C THR A 67 -0.21 -24.86 14.59
N GLU A 68 0.25 -23.89 13.82
CA GLU A 68 1.43 -24.01 12.95
C GLU A 68 2.73 -24.12 13.74
N LEU A 69 2.86 -23.35 14.83
CA LEU A 69 4.00 -23.43 15.76
C LEU A 69 4.08 -24.82 16.46
N LEU A 70 2.98 -25.54 16.59
CA LEU A 70 2.93 -26.90 17.16
C LEU A 70 3.20 -28.00 16.11
N ARG A 71 3.24 -27.68 14.82
CA ARG A 71 3.69 -28.62 13.79
C ARG A 71 5.21 -28.70 13.79
N PRO A 72 5.82 -29.92 13.78
CA PRO A 72 7.27 -30.05 13.60
C PRO A 72 7.65 -29.43 12.26
N THR A 73 8.50 -28.43 12.28
CA THR A 73 8.95 -27.70 11.11
C THR A 73 9.78 -28.59 10.21
N GLU A 74 9.16 -29.24 9.23
CA GLU A 74 9.86 -29.69 8.03
C GLU A 74 9.86 -28.50 7.05
N ALA A 75 10.83 -27.67 7.13
CA ALA A 75 11.37 -26.82 6.08
C ALA A 75 11.85 -25.49 6.64
N SER A 76 12.95 -25.52 7.34
CA SER A 76 13.88 -24.39 7.22
C SER A 76 14.45 -24.43 5.80
N LEU A 77 13.65 -24.03 4.81
CA LEU A 77 14.17 -23.71 3.48
C LEU A 77 14.86 -22.37 3.62
N GLY A 78 16.16 -22.44 3.92
CA GLY A 78 17.04 -21.30 3.84
C GLY A 78 16.88 -20.65 2.47
N ALA A 79 16.27 -19.49 2.42
CA ALA A 79 16.38 -18.58 1.32
C ALA A 79 17.87 -18.23 1.20
N ARG A 80 18.60 -18.96 0.36
CA ARG A 80 19.92 -18.55 -0.11
C ARG A 80 19.69 -17.27 -0.91
N VAL A 81 19.96 -16.15 -0.27
CA VAL A 81 20.17 -14.89 -0.95
C VAL A 81 21.31 -15.16 -1.92
N SER A 82 20.99 -15.17 -3.22
CA SER A 82 21.99 -15.28 -4.28
C SER A 82 22.90 -14.06 -4.18
N GLU A 83 24.13 -14.28 -3.74
CA GLU A 83 25.20 -13.29 -3.83
C GLU A 83 25.55 -13.12 -5.32
N GLY A 84 24.95 -12.14 -5.93
CA GLY A 84 25.19 -11.75 -7.32
C GLY A 84 25.38 -10.25 -7.44
N GLY A 85 26.64 -9.81 -7.47
CA GLY A 85 26.98 -8.45 -7.86
C GLY A 85 28.12 -7.87 -7.06
N GLY A 86 29.36 -8.17 -7.46
CA GLY A 86 30.56 -7.51 -6.97
C GLY A 86 30.51 -6.01 -7.27
N ALA A 87 30.27 -5.19 -6.26
CA ALA A 87 30.46 -3.76 -6.33
C ALA A 87 31.96 -3.47 -6.29
N THR A 88 32.51 -2.90 -7.34
CA THR A 88 33.88 -2.40 -7.40
C THR A 88 34.02 -1.29 -6.37
N ILE A 89 34.85 -1.51 -5.36
CA ILE A 89 35.17 -0.50 -4.35
C ILE A 89 36.08 0.54 -5.03
N GLY A 90 35.48 1.68 -5.40
CA GLY A 90 36.23 2.86 -5.81
C GLY A 90 36.89 3.48 -4.58
N SER A 91 38.24 3.42 -4.54
CA SER A 91 39.04 4.08 -3.51
C SER A 91 39.08 5.58 -3.74
N GLY A 92 38.68 6.37 -2.74
CA GLY A 92 38.94 7.81 -2.72
C GLY A 92 37.76 8.69 -2.30
N GLY A 93 37.33 8.62 -1.05
CA GLY A 93 36.43 9.57 -0.42
C GLY A 93 36.60 9.47 1.08
N THR A 94 36.49 10.60 1.79
CA THR A 94 36.38 10.63 3.24
C THR A 94 35.28 9.63 3.64
N HIS A 95 35.68 8.51 4.27
CA HIS A 95 34.75 7.50 4.76
C HIS A 95 33.82 8.17 5.75
N GLY A 96 32.52 8.18 5.46
CA GLY A 96 31.47 8.59 6.38
C GLY A 96 31.43 7.69 7.62
N ASP A 97 30.58 8.02 8.57
CA ASP A 97 30.33 7.16 9.72
C ASP A 97 29.72 5.82 9.23
N LEU A 98 30.47 4.72 9.36
CA LEU A 98 30.05 3.37 8.96
C LEU A 98 28.66 2.98 9.54
N ARG A 99 28.37 3.45 10.76
CA ARG A 99 27.08 3.22 11.39
C ARG A 99 25.96 3.90 10.60
N ALA A 100 26.14 5.16 10.22
CA ALA A 100 25.16 5.91 9.43
C ALA A 100 24.97 5.29 8.04
N GLU A 101 26.07 4.90 7.38
CA GLU A 101 26.04 4.23 6.09
C GLU A 101 25.31 2.87 6.16
N TYR A 102 25.56 2.07 7.20
CA TYR A 102 24.87 0.81 7.42
C TYR A 102 23.36 0.98 7.59
N PHE A 103 22.91 1.94 8.41
CA PHE A 103 21.49 2.18 8.61
C PHE A 103 20.81 2.76 7.37
N ALA A 104 21.48 3.62 6.61
CA ALA A 104 20.99 4.14 5.33
C ALA A 104 20.82 3.00 4.30
N PHE A 105 21.83 2.14 4.16
CA PHE A 105 21.77 0.96 3.31
C PHE A 105 20.62 0.02 3.71
N ARG A 106 20.48 -0.28 5.01
CA ARG A 106 19.41 -1.13 5.52
C ARG A 106 18.02 -0.54 5.24
N ALA A 107 17.83 0.76 5.46
CA ALA A 107 16.57 1.44 5.17
C ALA A 107 16.21 1.35 3.67
N GLU A 108 17.17 1.61 2.78
CA GLU A 108 16.93 1.51 1.34
C GLU A 108 16.61 0.07 0.91
N ARG A 109 17.27 -0.94 1.47
CA ARG A 109 16.95 -2.35 1.21
C ARG A 109 15.54 -2.72 1.65
N LYS A 110 15.08 -2.22 2.82
CA LYS A 110 13.69 -2.39 3.28
C LYS A 110 12.71 -1.74 2.31
N ARG A 111 12.97 -0.49 1.85
CA ARG A 111 12.10 0.20 0.90
C ARG A 111 12.04 -0.53 -0.45
N ALA A 112 13.17 -1.00 -0.96
CA ALA A 112 13.21 -1.76 -2.20
C ALA A 112 12.35 -3.02 -2.09
N LEU A 113 12.53 -3.81 -1.01
CA LEU A 113 11.74 -5.01 -0.77
C LEU A 113 10.24 -4.72 -0.66
N ALA A 114 9.85 -3.68 0.08
CA ALA A 114 8.45 -3.32 0.22
C ALA A 114 7.82 -2.88 -1.12
N ARG A 115 8.56 -2.17 -1.98
CA ARG A 115 8.12 -1.84 -3.35
C ARG A 115 7.94 -3.09 -4.21
N ASP A 116 8.85 -4.05 -4.12
CA ASP A 116 8.75 -5.31 -4.86
C ASP A 116 7.51 -6.10 -4.43
N VAL A 117 7.25 -6.15 -3.12
CA VAL A 117 6.04 -6.78 -2.55
C VAL A 117 4.76 -6.07 -3.01
N ALA A 118 4.75 -4.72 -3.04
CA ALA A 118 3.62 -3.95 -3.53
C ALA A 118 3.35 -4.25 -5.02
N ALA A 119 4.39 -4.27 -5.84
CA ALA A 119 4.27 -4.59 -7.27
C ALA A 119 3.79 -6.03 -7.50
N TRP A 120 4.33 -6.97 -6.73
CA TRP A 120 3.93 -8.38 -6.79
C TRP A 120 2.45 -8.56 -6.46
N ILE A 121 1.98 -8.08 -5.31
CA ILE A 121 0.59 -8.29 -4.90
C ILE A 121 -0.40 -7.61 -5.84
N GLN A 122 -0.08 -6.42 -6.35
CA GLN A 122 -0.93 -5.74 -7.33
C GLN A 122 -1.03 -6.50 -8.67
N SER A 123 0.02 -7.25 -9.03
CA SER A 123 -0.03 -8.16 -10.17
C SER A 123 -0.91 -9.37 -9.91
N GLU A 124 -0.71 -10.02 -8.76
CA GLU A 124 -1.44 -11.24 -8.38
C GLU A 124 -2.92 -10.98 -8.13
N ALA A 125 -3.27 -9.84 -7.54
CA ALA A 125 -4.66 -9.48 -7.27
C ALA A 125 -5.57 -9.50 -8.51
N ARG A 126 -5.02 -9.26 -9.71
CA ARG A 126 -5.78 -9.32 -10.97
C ARG A 126 -6.31 -10.73 -11.26
N HIS A 127 -5.65 -11.76 -10.74
CA HIS A 127 -5.97 -13.16 -10.97
C HIS A 127 -6.66 -13.82 -9.78
N HIS A 128 -6.49 -13.25 -8.58
CA HIS A 128 -6.89 -13.85 -7.32
C HIS A 128 -7.93 -13.03 -6.54
N TYR A 129 -8.45 -11.93 -7.12
CA TYR A 129 -9.49 -11.14 -6.49
C TYR A 129 -10.85 -11.83 -6.56
N ILE A 130 -11.40 -12.14 -5.39
CA ILE A 130 -12.73 -12.71 -5.21
C ILE A 130 -13.58 -11.69 -4.46
N PRO A 131 -14.64 -11.10 -5.04
CA PRO A 131 -15.51 -10.17 -4.36
C PRO A 131 -16.09 -10.77 -3.08
N ASN A 132 -16.28 -9.94 -2.04
CA ASN A 132 -16.97 -10.36 -0.83
C ASN A 132 -18.40 -10.81 -1.14
N GLY A 133 -18.81 -11.93 -0.50
CA GLY A 133 -20.20 -12.33 -0.45
C GLY A 133 -21.03 -11.42 0.48
N PRO A 134 -22.36 -11.63 0.55
CA PRO A 134 -23.26 -10.81 1.36
C PRO A 134 -22.97 -10.86 2.88
N ILE A 135 -22.23 -11.87 3.34
CA ILE A 135 -21.75 -12.00 4.72
C ILE A 135 -20.26 -11.76 4.71
N ALA A 136 -19.86 -10.54 5.07
CA ALA A 136 -18.45 -10.12 5.06
C ALA A 136 -17.69 -10.70 6.27
N ARG A 137 -17.35 -11.99 6.22
CA ARG A 137 -16.37 -12.57 7.13
C ARG A 137 -14.97 -12.35 6.54
N TRP A 138 -14.09 -11.68 7.25
CA TRP A 138 -12.71 -11.49 6.79
C TRP A 138 -11.95 -12.82 6.79
N ALA A 139 -11.29 -13.11 5.69
CA ALA A 139 -10.48 -14.31 5.57
C ALA A 139 -9.23 -14.22 6.47
N THR A 140 -8.76 -15.36 6.95
CA THR A 140 -7.41 -15.51 7.50
C THR A 140 -6.41 -15.69 6.36
N LEU A 141 -5.10 -15.64 6.68
CA LEU A 141 -4.06 -15.90 5.69
C LEU A 141 -4.21 -17.32 5.10
N GLU A 142 -4.39 -18.32 5.95
CA GLU A 142 -4.58 -19.72 5.51
C GLU A 142 -5.82 -19.87 4.62
N GLU A 143 -6.95 -19.26 5.00
CA GLU A 143 -8.17 -19.28 4.18
C GLU A 143 -7.95 -18.59 2.82
N THR A 144 -7.19 -17.48 2.78
CA THR A 144 -6.86 -16.79 1.53
C THR A 144 -6.03 -17.67 0.61
N LEU A 145 -5.02 -18.34 1.15
CA LEU A 145 -4.15 -19.24 0.39
C LEU A 145 -4.89 -20.50 -0.06
N ALA A 146 -5.66 -21.13 0.83
CA ALA A 146 -6.43 -22.34 0.52
C ALA A 146 -7.50 -22.09 -0.56
N ASN A 147 -8.12 -20.92 -0.55
CA ASN A 147 -9.12 -20.51 -1.56
C ASN A 147 -8.50 -19.99 -2.86
N ASN A 148 -7.18 -19.93 -2.95
CA ASN A 148 -6.46 -19.34 -4.08
C ASN A 148 -6.93 -17.90 -4.41
N GLY A 149 -7.32 -17.14 -3.39
CA GLY A 149 -7.78 -15.75 -3.56
C GLY A 149 -8.72 -15.29 -2.47
N ALA A 150 -8.96 -13.99 -2.45
CA ALA A 150 -9.88 -13.32 -1.54
C ALA A 150 -10.26 -11.91 -2.05
N SER A 151 -11.11 -11.22 -1.30
CA SER A 151 -11.29 -9.77 -1.50
C SER A 151 -10.11 -8.97 -0.92
N CYS A 152 -10.20 -7.64 -0.94
CA CYS A 152 -9.12 -6.78 -0.42
C CYS A 152 -8.68 -7.15 1.00
N ASN A 153 -9.61 -7.58 1.87
CA ASN A 153 -9.31 -7.92 3.26
C ASN A 153 -8.50 -9.21 3.45
N GLY A 154 -8.53 -10.13 2.49
CA GLY A 154 -7.69 -11.33 2.50
C GLY A 154 -6.40 -11.12 1.71
N LEU A 155 -6.48 -10.50 0.52
CA LEU A 155 -5.28 -10.23 -0.30
C LEU A 155 -4.28 -9.31 0.41
N GLU A 156 -4.75 -8.38 1.23
CA GLU A 156 -3.91 -7.48 2.03
C GLU A 156 -3.07 -8.24 3.09
N LEU A 157 -3.53 -9.41 3.55
CA LEU A 157 -2.74 -10.24 4.48
C LEU A 157 -1.42 -10.72 3.87
N LEU A 158 -1.36 -10.92 2.56
CA LEU A 158 -0.16 -11.41 1.89
C LEU A 158 1.02 -10.42 2.01
N PRO A 159 0.91 -9.16 1.60
CA PRO A 159 1.99 -8.20 1.80
C PRO A 159 2.27 -7.91 3.27
N ASN A 160 1.24 -7.83 4.12
CA ASN A 160 1.41 -7.61 5.55
C ASN A 160 2.27 -8.71 6.18
N ARG A 161 1.89 -9.97 6.00
CA ARG A 161 2.61 -11.12 6.55
C ARG A 161 4.01 -11.25 5.96
N PHE A 162 4.16 -11.08 4.64
CA PHE A 162 5.45 -11.16 3.99
C PHE A 162 6.46 -10.15 4.57
N LEU A 163 6.06 -8.90 4.81
CA LEU A 163 6.94 -7.90 5.41
C LEU A 163 7.38 -8.31 6.81
N LEU A 164 6.47 -8.85 7.63
CA LEU A 164 6.80 -9.34 8.98
C LEU A 164 7.80 -10.51 8.91
N ASP A 165 7.57 -11.49 8.04
CA ASP A 165 8.44 -12.64 7.84
C ASP A 165 9.81 -12.24 7.28
N ALA A 166 9.88 -11.16 6.51
CA ALA A 166 11.11 -10.54 6.01
C ALA A 166 11.86 -9.69 7.06
N GLY A 167 11.38 -9.66 8.32
CA GLY A 167 12.05 -9.00 9.44
C GLY A 167 11.74 -7.50 9.59
N PHE A 168 10.61 -7.04 9.07
CA PHE A 168 10.05 -5.75 9.47
C PHE A 168 9.50 -5.88 10.89
N ARG A 169 9.58 -4.80 11.65
CA ARG A 169 9.13 -4.83 13.03
C ARG A 169 7.60 -4.89 13.12
N PRO A 170 7.02 -5.67 14.06
CA PRO A 170 5.56 -5.75 14.23
C PRO A 170 4.91 -4.42 14.65
N ASP A 171 5.68 -3.49 15.20
CA ASP A 171 5.24 -2.14 15.56
C ASP A 171 5.48 -1.10 14.43
N GLU A 172 5.90 -1.54 13.25
CA GLU A 172 6.04 -0.71 12.04
C GLU A 172 5.05 -1.11 10.94
N VAL A 173 4.47 -2.32 10.96
CA VAL A 173 3.63 -2.85 9.89
C VAL A 173 2.24 -3.18 10.42
N TYR A 174 1.24 -2.51 9.86
CA TYR A 174 -0.14 -2.65 10.28
C TYR A 174 -1.06 -2.88 9.09
N ARG A 175 -2.15 -3.58 9.34
CA ARG A 175 -3.32 -3.60 8.47
C ARG A 175 -4.11 -2.32 8.71
N ALA A 176 -4.71 -1.76 7.66
CA ALA A 176 -5.51 -0.54 7.80
C ALA A 176 -6.82 -0.63 7.03
N ILE A 177 -7.87 -0.13 7.65
CA ILE A 177 -9.11 0.21 6.97
C ILE A 177 -9.00 1.67 6.56
N VAL A 178 -9.18 1.92 5.27
CA VAL A 178 -9.30 3.25 4.70
C VAL A 178 -10.71 3.46 4.16
N MET A 179 -11.20 4.69 4.16
CA MET A 179 -12.52 5.05 3.69
C MET A 179 -12.42 6.16 2.66
N ARG A 180 -13.23 6.08 1.62
CA ARG A 180 -13.41 7.17 0.66
C ARG A 180 -14.63 8.01 1.07
N PRO A 181 -14.44 9.26 1.55
CA PRO A 181 -15.53 10.06 2.10
C PRO A 181 -16.65 10.41 1.08
N SER A 182 -16.33 10.42 -0.22
CA SER A 182 -17.30 10.81 -1.26
C SER A 182 -18.48 9.84 -1.40
N ASP A 183 -18.28 8.56 -1.06
CA ASP A 183 -19.30 7.51 -1.21
C ASP A 183 -19.33 6.50 -0.06
N GLY A 184 -18.47 6.68 0.93
CA GLY A 184 -18.37 5.78 2.09
C GLY A 184 -17.74 4.41 1.78
N GLN A 185 -17.13 4.23 0.61
CA GLN A 185 -16.47 2.96 0.29
C GLN A 185 -15.28 2.72 1.24
N HIS A 186 -15.19 1.50 1.76
CA HIS A 186 -14.07 1.03 2.58
C HIS A 186 -13.15 0.13 1.77
N HIS A 187 -11.87 0.20 2.11
CA HIS A 187 -10.82 -0.63 1.50
C HIS A 187 -9.80 -1.06 2.55
N MET A 188 -9.06 -2.14 2.29
CA MET A 188 -8.02 -2.66 3.17
C MET A 188 -6.67 -2.52 2.49
N VAL A 189 -5.72 -1.98 3.24
CA VAL A 189 -4.33 -1.78 2.80
C VAL A 189 -3.36 -2.13 3.92
N THR A 190 -2.11 -2.42 3.57
CA THR A 190 -1.01 -2.48 4.53
C THR A 190 -0.37 -1.09 4.64
N LEU A 191 -0.16 -0.62 5.86
CA LEU A 191 0.63 0.56 6.17
C LEU A 191 1.96 0.15 6.80
N TRP A 192 3.07 0.69 6.26
CA TRP A 192 4.39 0.55 6.85
C TRP A 192 4.88 1.89 7.38
N PHE A 193 5.03 1.98 8.69
CA PHE A 193 5.40 3.17 9.45
C PHE A 193 6.93 3.30 9.55
N GLU A 194 7.62 3.48 8.43
CA GLU A 194 9.01 3.95 8.44
C GLU A 194 9.07 5.39 8.96
N ASN A 195 8.09 6.21 8.56
CA ASN A 195 7.77 7.50 9.14
C ASN A 195 6.45 7.37 9.93
N PRO A 196 6.43 7.61 11.25
CA PRO A 196 5.22 7.46 12.07
C PRO A 196 4.09 8.42 11.70
N ASP A 197 4.40 9.56 11.09
CA ASP A 197 3.41 10.59 10.73
C ASP A 197 2.89 10.44 9.29
N ASP A 198 3.63 9.71 8.43
CA ASP A 198 3.28 9.54 7.03
C ASP A 198 3.75 8.17 6.51
N PRO A 199 2.99 7.09 6.79
CA PRO A 199 3.38 5.74 6.43
C PRO A 199 3.32 5.49 4.92
N TRP A 200 4.11 4.50 4.47
CA TRP A 200 3.99 3.92 3.14
C TRP A 200 2.71 3.09 3.02
N VAL A 201 2.07 3.17 1.85
CA VAL A 201 0.83 2.45 1.54
C VAL A 201 1.10 1.34 0.54
N ILE A 202 0.69 0.12 0.89
CA ILE A 202 0.63 -1.02 -0.04
C ILE A 202 -0.84 -1.40 -0.21
N ASP A 203 -1.39 -1.03 -1.36
CA ASP A 203 -2.74 -1.41 -1.77
C ASP A 203 -2.69 -2.72 -2.53
N PRO A 204 -3.28 -3.81 -2.03
CA PRO A 204 -3.17 -5.12 -2.68
C PRO A 204 -3.84 -5.16 -4.06
N THR A 205 -4.89 -4.37 -4.28
CA THR A 205 -5.68 -4.44 -5.51
C THR A 205 -5.40 -3.31 -6.50
N GLY A 206 -4.71 -2.27 -6.07
CA GLY A 206 -4.52 -1.06 -6.85
C GLY A 206 -5.78 -0.20 -7.01
N ALA A 207 -6.84 -0.45 -6.23
CA ALA A 207 -8.09 0.30 -6.31
C ALA A 207 -7.99 1.72 -5.76
N MET A 208 -7.12 1.92 -4.79
CA MET A 208 -6.85 3.22 -4.16
C MET A 208 -5.61 3.87 -4.78
N THR A 209 -4.54 3.10 -4.93
CA THR A 209 -3.26 3.58 -5.46
C THR A 209 -2.44 2.43 -6.06
N THR A 210 -1.53 2.77 -6.95
CA THR A 210 -0.55 1.83 -7.51
C THR A 210 0.85 2.13 -6.99
N GLY A 211 1.71 1.12 -6.98
CA GLY A 211 3.04 1.22 -6.39
C GLY A 211 2.98 1.29 -4.86
N MET A 212 3.87 2.06 -4.26
CA MET A 212 3.99 2.24 -2.82
C MET A 212 4.23 3.72 -2.51
N PRO A 213 3.20 4.58 -2.59
CA PRO A 213 3.29 5.99 -2.20
C PRO A 213 3.22 6.16 -0.68
N HIS A 214 3.55 7.35 -0.20
CA HIS A 214 3.17 7.78 1.14
C HIS A 214 1.66 8.06 1.23
N LEU A 215 1.09 7.92 2.43
CA LEU A 215 -0.34 8.15 2.63
C LEU A 215 -0.75 9.59 2.29
N SER A 216 0.10 10.57 2.55
CA SER A 216 -0.11 11.98 2.20
C SER A 216 -0.22 12.23 0.69
N GLU A 217 0.29 11.32 -0.14
CA GLU A 217 0.23 11.39 -1.60
C GLU A 217 -1.05 10.75 -2.16
N VAL A 218 -1.83 10.04 -1.33
CA VAL A 218 -3.04 9.33 -1.75
C VAL A 218 -4.27 10.19 -1.51
N ALA A 219 -4.75 10.83 -2.58
CA ALA A 219 -5.91 11.71 -2.50
C ALA A 219 -7.24 10.95 -2.36
N GLY A 220 -8.17 11.53 -1.61
CA GLY A 220 -9.56 11.07 -1.56
C GLY A 220 -9.81 9.85 -0.68
N TRP A 221 -8.82 9.34 0.05
CA TRP A 221 -8.96 8.28 1.02
C TRP A 221 -8.46 8.73 2.39
N VAL A 222 -9.14 8.30 3.43
CA VAL A 222 -8.78 8.61 4.82
C VAL A 222 -8.63 7.31 5.61
N PRO A 223 -7.58 7.17 6.44
CA PRO A 223 -7.45 6.03 7.32
C PRO A 223 -8.45 6.14 8.47
N VAL A 224 -9.10 5.04 8.83
CA VAL A 224 -10.07 4.98 9.93
C VAL A 224 -9.67 4.03 11.03
N LYS A 225 -8.95 2.96 10.68
CA LYS A 225 -8.42 1.96 11.64
C LYS A 225 -7.04 1.53 11.23
N VAL A 226 -6.19 1.28 12.23
CA VAL A 226 -4.96 0.49 12.08
C VAL A 226 -4.93 -0.62 13.12
N PHE A 227 -4.52 -1.81 12.73
CA PHE A 227 -4.54 -2.97 13.61
C PHE A 227 -3.55 -4.05 13.16
N SER A 228 -3.22 -4.94 14.08
CA SER A 228 -2.45 -6.16 13.83
C SER A 228 -3.19 -7.37 14.38
N GLU A 229 -2.54 -8.53 14.44
CA GLU A 229 -3.06 -9.72 15.13
C GLU A 229 -3.31 -9.49 16.64
N TYR A 230 -2.66 -8.50 17.25
CA TYR A 230 -2.65 -8.32 18.71
C TYR A 230 -3.24 -7.00 19.18
N VAL A 231 -3.20 -5.98 18.36
CA VAL A 231 -3.61 -4.61 18.74
C VAL A 231 -4.57 -4.02 17.72
N GLU A 232 -5.31 -3.02 18.16
CA GLU A 232 -6.28 -2.28 17.38
C GLU A 232 -6.29 -0.83 17.82
N TYR A 233 -6.33 0.10 16.87
CA TYR A 233 -6.37 1.54 17.10
C TYR A 233 -7.37 2.22 16.16
N THR A 234 -7.95 3.32 16.62
CA THR A 234 -8.74 4.24 15.80
C THR A 234 -7.84 5.35 15.29
N VAL A 235 -8.06 5.77 14.05
CA VAL A 235 -7.31 6.87 13.43
C VAL A 235 -8.19 8.12 13.43
N HIS A 236 -7.65 9.21 13.95
CA HIS A 236 -8.31 10.51 13.95
C HIS A 236 -7.51 11.53 13.18
N PRO A 237 -8.15 12.44 12.42
CA PRO A 237 -7.46 13.61 11.89
C PRO A 237 -6.84 14.40 13.04
N ASP A 238 -5.58 14.79 12.89
CA ASP A 238 -4.97 15.70 13.86
C ASP A 238 -5.47 17.12 13.60
N THR A 239 -6.52 17.51 14.34
CA THR A 239 -7.06 18.87 14.31
C THR A 239 -6.16 19.80 15.10
N VAL A 240 -4.89 19.95 14.66
CA VAL A 240 -4.05 21.02 15.22
C VAL A 240 -4.64 22.34 14.75
N ALA A 241 -5.22 23.08 15.70
CA ALA A 241 -5.64 24.45 15.44
C ALA A 241 -4.45 25.23 14.85
N PRO A 242 -4.63 25.99 13.75
CA PRO A 242 -3.57 26.78 13.16
C PRO A 242 -3.02 27.76 14.22
N GLY A 243 -1.87 27.45 14.82
CA GLY A 243 -1.24 28.22 15.89
C GLY A 243 -0.45 27.43 16.94
N SER A 244 -0.60 26.11 17.02
CA SER A 244 0.02 25.31 18.09
C SER A 244 1.42 24.75 17.78
N LEU A 245 1.96 24.98 16.59
CA LEU A 245 3.28 24.44 16.17
C LEU A 245 4.49 25.13 16.81
N ALA A 246 4.31 26.21 17.58
CA ALA A 246 5.43 27.01 18.11
C ALA A 246 6.04 26.53 19.43
N ILE A 247 5.51 25.50 20.11
CA ILE A 247 5.92 25.17 21.49
C ILE A 247 6.68 23.84 21.62
N ARG A 248 6.78 22.99 20.58
CA ARG A 248 7.44 21.67 20.68
C ARG A 248 8.94 21.63 20.35
N GLN A 249 9.59 22.74 20.00
CA GLN A 249 11.03 22.79 19.69
C GLN A 249 11.93 23.24 20.85
N ALA A 250 11.43 23.38 22.08
CA ALA A 250 12.22 23.79 23.23
C ALA A 250 11.99 22.87 24.44
N ARG A 251 12.46 21.61 24.35
CA ARG A 251 12.83 20.82 25.54
C ARG A 251 13.80 19.70 25.14
#